data_d1f9014fe97fc1fb49bc9add4264e010
#
_entry.id   d1f9014fe97fc1fb49bc9add4264e010
#
_cell.length_a   1.000
_cell.length_b   1.000
_cell.length_c   1.000
_cell.angle_alpha   90.00
_cell.angle_beta   90.00
_cell.angle_gamma   90.00
#
_symmetry.space_group_name_H-M   'P 1'
#
loop_
_entity.id
_entity.type
_entity.pdbx_description
1 polymer ?
#
loop_
_entity_poly.entity_id
_entity_poly.type
_entity_poly.pdbx_seq_one_letter_code
_entity_poly.pdbx_strand_id
1 'polypeptide(L)'
;MGSDGTSAATAEAAIVPGQAREVWKNTILAGLANYIDAGSIVAGSAALALWASAYGLSTSFIGLLGAFSANAISAGVGALIGGRLCDRFGRKRIYQYDMLFYAFGMMWLVFATAPWMIVVGFVLVGLAVGADIPASWSLIAEQAPTGKRGKHSGVAQVLWYLGPVVVMVMFFVLAPLGLLGARIVFAHLAILALALTLLRSRMKESERWTQAQEEAKRARLAGEASAAISPWRELMRPKHLKSMAFLIGMYGMWNLWAGTNGFFFPYILSTVGNQTQAVSVGVQALNFGLGIVSIIFIFMKFADRVNQRLLFAISALMQVVAMALLAVFPLTLPVALLHVVLGGIAVGFGAQSFFQLWSSELFPTRIRSTAQGVTFAVVRFGLGIWSFFVPALTATGFHTLAWILTGFLAASGLIGIIWAPRNEGKSLEEIEAERSATA
;
A
#
# COMPACT_ATOMS: atom_id res chain seq x y z
N MET A 1 45.43 15.02 36.13
CA MET A 1 44.77 16.08 35.39
C MET A 1 43.86 15.40 34.38
N GLY A 2 42.58 15.38 34.73
CA GLY A 2 41.55 14.66 34.00
C GLY A 2 41.16 15.36 32.73
N SER A 3 40.89 14.59 31.72
CA SER A 3 40.14 15.00 30.54
C SER A 3 38.73 14.39 30.65
N ASP A 4 37.78 15.21 31.03
CA ASP A 4 36.36 14.91 30.99
C ASP A 4 35.91 14.64 29.56
N GLY A 5 35.73 13.36 29.26
CA GLY A 5 34.99 12.90 28.10
C GLY A 5 33.51 13.05 28.36
N THR A 6 32.96 14.26 28.23
CA THR A 6 31.52 14.47 28.19
C THR A 6 30.95 13.82 26.94
N SER A 7 30.45 12.59 27.11
CA SER A 7 29.53 11.94 26.23
C SER A 7 28.33 12.89 26.03
N ALA A 8 28.28 13.52 24.87
CA ALA A 8 27.08 14.18 24.39
C ALA A 8 26.05 13.08 24.04
N ALA A 9 25.39 12.55 25.08
CA ALA A 9 24.16 11.85 24.93
C ALA A 9 23.17 12.87 24.31
N THR A 10 22.91 12.73 23.03
CA THR A 10 21.88 13.50 22.32
C THR A 10 20.59 13.34 23.11
N ALA A 11 20.22 14.40 23.83
CA ALA A 11 18.98 14.47 24.56
C ALA A 11 17.85 14.19 23.57
N GLU A 12 17.20 13.06 23.76
CA GLU A 12 15.94 12.72 23.10
C GLU A 12 14.99 13.88 23.43
N ALA A 13 14.75 14.76 22.46
CA ALA A 13 13.88 15.91 22.67
C ALA A 13 12.51 15.34 23.01
N ALA A 14 12.15 15.39 24.30
CA ALA A 14 10.90 14.91 24.84
C ALA A 14 9.78 15.64 24.10
N ILE A 15 9.04 14.90 23.28
CA ILE A 15 7.91 15.46 22.51
C ILE A 15 6.92 16.04 23.52
N VAL A 16 6.68 17.35 23.42
CA VAL A 16 5.69 18.02 24.25
C VAL A 16 4.32 17.31 24.07
N PRO A 17 3.57 17.03 25.15
CA PRO A 17 2.32 16.26 25.08
C PRO A 17 1.33 16.71 23.99
N GLY A 18 1.24 18.02 23.71
CA GLY A 18 0.41 18.57 22.64
C GLY A 18 0.91 18.20 21.24
N GLN A 19 2.20 18.13 21.02
CA GLN A 19 2.83 17.76 19.75
C GLN A 19 2.62 16.27 19.44
N ALA A 20 2.74 15.40 20.45
CA ALA A 20 2.46 13.97 20.30
C ALA A 20 1.00 13.72 19.85
N ARG A 21 0.03 14.45 20.41
CA ARG A 21 -1.38 14.33 20.01
C ARG A 21 -1.60 14.77 18.56
N GLU A 22 -0.93 15.80 18.10
CA GLU A 22 -1.03 16.28 16.71
C GLU A 22 -0.45 15.26 15.73
N VAL A 23 0.70 14.69 16.03
CA VAL A 23 1.33 13.64 15.21
C VAL A 23 0.41 12.41 15.08
N TRP A 24 -0.18 11.95 16.19
CA TRP A 24 -1.13 10.84 16.15
C TRP A 24 -2.39 11.16 15.35
N LYS A 25 -2.94 12.36 15.51
CA LYS A 25 -4.08 12.83 14.72
C LYS A 25 -3.77 12.77 13.22
N ASN A 26 -2.60 13.27 12.83
CA ASN A 26 -2.18 13.28 11.42
C ASN A 26 -1.94 11.85 10.90
N THR A 27 -1.35 10.97 11.72
CA THR A 27 -1.18 9.55 11.36
C THR A 27 -2.53 8.86 11.13
N ILE A 28 -3.53 9.12 11.98
CA ILE A 28 -4.87 8.53 11.84
C ILE A 28 -5.57 9.09 10.59
N LEU A 29 -5.50 10.40 10.36
CA LEU A 29 -6.11 11.03 9.18
C LEU A 29 -5.45 10.54 7.88
N ALA A 30 -4.13 10.29 7.92
CA ALA A 30 -3.41 9.66 6.83
C ALA A 30 -3.84 8.20 6.63
N GLY A 31 -3.92 7.44 7.69
CA GLY A 31 -4.33 6.05 7.66
C GLY A 31 -5.79 5.83 7.22
N LEU A 32 -6.69 6.79 7.49
CA LEU A 32 -8.08 6.72 7.02
C LEU A 32 -8.19 6.80 5.49
N ALA A 33 -7.24 7.42 4.79
CA ALA A 33 -7.18 7.29 3.34
C ALA A 33 -6.85 5.86 2.91
N ASN A 34 -5.88 5.24 3.56
CA ASN A 34 -5.56 3.85 3.28
C ASN A 34 -6.78 2.91 3.47
N TYR A 35 -7.65 3.21 4.46
CA TYR A 35 -8.95 2.52 4.59
C TYR A 35 -9.82 2.68 3.34
N ILE A 36 -9.95 3.92 2.86
CA ILE A 36 -10.76 4.23 1.68
C ILE A 36 -10.15 3.55 0.44
N ASP A 37 -8.84 3.63 0.26
CA ASP A 37 -8.12 3.07 -0.88
C ASP A 37 -8.32 1.56 -0.98
N ALA A 38 -8.03 0.84 0.10
CA ALA A 38 -8.19 -0.61 0.15
C ALA A 38 -9.67 -1.04 0.07
N GLY A 39 -10.55 -0.28 0.72
CA GLY A 39 -11.99 -0.47 0.63
C GLY A 39 -12.51 -0.38 -0.80
N SER A 40 -12.02 0.59 -1.59
CA SER A 40 -12.44 0.76 -2.98
C SER A 40 -12.01 -0.40 -3.89
N ILE A 41 -10.81 -0.92 -3.67
CA ILE A 41 -10.30 -2.08 -4.40
C ILE A 41 -11.24 -3.28 -4.21
N VAL A 42 -11.60 -3.56 -2.96
CA VAL A 42 -12.47 -4.68 -2.60
C VAL A 42 -13.93 -4.43 -3.00
N ALA A 43 -14.41 -3.18 -2.88
CA ALA A 43 -15.76 -2.82 -3.33
C ALA A 43 -15.92 -3.05 -4.83
N GLY A 44 -14.93 -2.66 -5.65
CA GLY A 44 -14.94 -2.92 -7.08
C GLY A 44 -14.93 -4.42 -7.41
N SER A 45 -14.14 -5.20 -6.69
CA SER A 45 -14.08 -6.66 -6.83
C SER A 45 -15.42 -7.32 -6.48
N ALA A 46 -16.01 -6.97 -5.34
CA ALA A 46 -17.29 -7.54 -4.89
C ALA A 46 -18.48 -7.13 -5.77
N ALA A 47 -18.47 -5.91 -6.32
CA ALA A 47 -19.51 -5.45 -7.25
C ALA A 47 -19.39 -6.05 -8.65
N LEU A 48 -18.22 -6.61 -9.01
CA LEU A 48 -17.95 -7.09 -10.36
C LEU A 48 -18.94 -8.15 -10.84
N ALA A 49 -19.27 -9.12 -9.99
CA ALA A 49 -20.23 -10.18 -10.30
C ALA A 49 -21.65 -9.61 -10.53
N LEU A 50 -22.06 -8.62 -9.73
CA LEU A 50 -23.34 -7.93 -9.88
C LEU A 50 -23.41 -7.16 -11.19
N TRP A 51 -22.35 -6.45 -11.56
CA TRP A 51 -22.26 -5.73 -12.83
C TRP A 51 -22.19 -6.68 -14.02
N ALA A 52 -21.43 -7.77 -13.92
CA ALA A 52 -21.33 -8.78 -14.97
C ALA A 52 -22.69 -9.36 -15.30
N SER A 53 -23.50 -9.69 -14.29
CA SER A 53 -24.87 -10.18 -14.45
C SER A 53 -25.81 -9.10 -14.99
N ALA A 54 -25.78 -7.89 -14.43
CA ALA A 54 -26.73 -6.84 -14.77
C ALA A 54 -26.52 -6.22 -16.16
N TYR A 55 -25.24 -6.15 -16.61
CA TYR A 55 -24.86 -5.49 -17.86
C TYR A 55 -24.33 -6.47 -18.93
N GLY A 56 -24.34 -7.78 -18.67
CA GLY A 56 -23.89 -8.79 -19.63
C GLY A 56 -22.41 -8.64 -19.99
N LEU A 57 -21.52 -8.37 -19.01
CA LEU A 57 -20.10 -8.11 -19.26
C LEU A 57 -19.41 -9.38 -19.77
N SER A 58 -18.65 -9.26 -20.87
CA SER A 58 -17.82 -10.34 -21.37
C SER A 58 -16.62 -10.59 -20.47
N THR A 59 -16.04 -11.80 -20.53
CA THR A 59 -14.81 -12.17 -19.80
C THR A 59 -13.64 -11.22 -20.13
N SER A 60 -13.53 -10.80 -21.39
CA SER A 60 -12.50 -9.83 -21.81
C SER A 60 -12.72 -8.46 -21.18
N PHE A 61 -13.98 -8.02 -21.05
CA PHE A 61 -14.30 -6.75 -20.39
C PHE A 61 -14.02 -6.81 -18.89
N ILE A 62 -14.26 -7.96 -18.25
CA ILE A 62 -13.88 -8.20 -16.84
C ILE A 62 -12.37 -8.14 -16.67
N GLY A 63 -11.61 -8.73 -17.59
CA GLY A 63 -10.14 -8.62 -17.62
C GLY A 63 -9.66 -7.16 -17.77
N LEU A 64 -10.32 -6.38 -18.63
CA LEU A 64 -10.06 -4.95 -18.81
C LEU A 64 -10.32 -4.16 -17.53
N LEU A 65 -11.44 -4.43 -16.84
CA LEU A 65 -11.75 -3.81 -15.55
C LEU A 65 -10.69 -4.14 -14.50
N GLY A 66 -10.20 -5.38 -14.46
CA GLY A 66 -9.10 -5.78 -13.59
C GLY A 66 -7.80 -5.01 -13.88
N ALA A 67 -7.43 -4.89 -15.16
CA ALA A 67 -6.22 -4.19 -15.59
C ALA A 67 -6.26 -2.67 -15.30
N PHE A 68 -7.42 -2.03 -15.42
CA PHE A 68 -7.61 -0.61 -15.15
C PHE A 68 -8.26 -0.32 -13.79
N SER A 69 -8.35 -1.33 -12.92
CA SER A 69 -8.92 -1.17 -11.58
C SER A 69 -8.16 -0.14 -10.74
N ALA A 70 -8.77 0.25 -9.63
CA ALA A 70 -8.15 1.09 -8.61
C ALA A 70 -6.86 0.52 -8.03
N ASN A 71 -6.55 -0.75 -8.29
CA ASN A 71 -5.36 -1.44 -7.78
C ASN A 71 -4.25 -1.63 -8.83
N ALA A 72 -4.46 -1.26 -10.09
CA ALA A 72 -3.58 -1.64 -11.19
C ALA A 72 -3.08 -0.41 -11.98
N ILE A 73 -3.23 -0.39 -13.31
CA ILE A 73 -2.64 0.65 -14.18
C ILE A 73 -3.08 2.05 -13.77
N SER A 74 -4.34 2.25 -13.46
CA SER A 74 -4.87 3.58 -13.06
C SER A 74 -4.18 4.10 -11.78
N ALA A 75 -3.99 3.24 -10.77
CA ALA A 75 -3.24 3.60 -9.57
C ALA A 75 -1.75 3.85 -9.88
N GLY A 76 -1.16 3.11 -10.80
CA GLY A 76 0.21 3.35 -11.26
C GLY A 76 0.39 4.74 -11.85
N VAL A 77 -0.51 5.14 -12.75
CA VAL A 77 -0.51 6.50 -13.34
C VAL A 77 -0.72 7.56 -12.27
N GLY A 78 -1.69 7.34 -11.37
CA GLY A 78 -1.94 8.24 -10.23
C GLY A 78 -0.71 8.44 -9.35
N ALA A 79 0.03 7.37 -9.05
CA ALA A 79 1.24 7.43 -8.23
C ALA A 79 2.39 8.20 -8.88
N LEU A 80 2.57 8.04 -10.19
CA LEU A 80 3.56 8.84 -10.95
C LEU A 80 3.26 10.34 -10.87
N ILE A 81 2.02 10.70 -11.11
CA ILE A 81 1.58 12.09 -11.10
C ILE A 81 1.61 12.64 -9.68
N GLY A 82 0.96 11.94 -8.73
CA GLY A 82 0.84 12.33 -7.33
C GLY A 82 2.18 12.47 -6.63
N GLY A 83 3.08 11.49 -6.80
CA GLY A 83 4.41 11.54 -6.19
C GLY A 83 5.20 12.79 -6.58
N ARG A 84 5.19 13.14 -7.88
CA ARG A 84 5.84 14.35 -8.34
C ARG A 84 5.16 15.63 -7.87
N LEU A 85 3.84 15.66 -7.90
CA LEU A 85 3.07 16.82 -7.42
C LEU A 85 3.29 17.06 -5.94
N CYS A 86 3.37 16.00 -5.12
CA CYS A 86 3.66 16.07 -3.68
C CYS A 86 5.02 16.71 -3.40
N ASP A 87 6.08 16.31 -4.11
CA ASP A 87 7.41 16.89 -3.93
C ASP A 87 7.47 18.36 -4.40
N ARG A 88 6.67 18.73 -5.43
CA ARG A 88 6.66 20.09 -5.99
C ARG A 88 5.79 21.06 -5.22
N PHE A 89 4.59 20.65 -4.81
CA PHE A 89 3.54 21.54 -4.27
C PHE A 89 3.23 21.32 -2.78
N GLY A 90 3.85 20.33 -2.15
CA GLY A 90 3.63 19.94 -0.77
C GLY A 90 2.69 18.73 -0.63
N ARG A 91 2.88 18.01 0.47
CA ARG A 91 2.11 16.79 0.77
C ARG A 91 0.66 17.14 1.08
N LYS A 92 0.45 18.17 1.93
CA LYS A 92 -0.89 18.61 2.36
C LYS A 92 -1.80 18.97 1.20
N ARG A 93 -1.29 19.75 0.24
CA ARG A 93 -2.12 20.25 -0.88
C ARG A 93 -2.64 19.10 -1.74
N ILE A 94 -1.75 18.21 -2.16
CA ILE A 94 -2.14 17.05 -2.97
C ILE A 94 -3.07 16.14 -2.18
N TYR A 95 -2.73 15.87 -0.94
CA TYR A 95 -3.45 15.04 -0.01
C TYR A 95 -4.89 15.52 0.33
N GLN A 96 -5.16 16.80 0.13
CA GLN A 96 -6.50 17.38 0.29
C GLN A 96 -7.34 17.25 -0.98
N TYR A 97 -6.74 17.47 -2.14
CA TYR A 97 -7.47 17.46 -3.41
C TYR A 97 -7.69 16.04 -3.97
N ASP A 98 -6.80 15.10 -3.68
CA ASP A 98 -6.95 13.71 -4.11
C ASP A 98 -8.23 13.06 -3.54
N MET A 99 -8.55 13.33 -2.26
CA MET A 99 -9.78 12.83 -1.64
C MET A 99 -11.05 13.42 -2.26
N LEU A 100 -11.01 14.65 -2.69
CA LEU A 100 -12.14 15.25 -3.41
C LEU A 100 -12.32 14.58 -4.79
N PHE A 101 -11.22 14.35 -5.48
CA PHE A 101 -11.23 13.66 -6.77
C PHE A 101 -11.66 12.19 -6.62
N TYR A 102 -11.22 11.53 -5.55
CA TYR A 102 -11.67 10.20 -5.18
C TYR A 102 -13.19 10.15 -4.92
N ALA A 103 -13.71 11.09 -4.13
CA ALA A 103 -15.15 11.16 -3.84
C ALA A 103 -15.98 11.33 -5.11
N PHE A 104 -15.49 12.13 -6.07
CA PHE A 104 -16.11 12.29 -7.38
C PHE A 104 -16.13 10.96 -8.14
N GLY A 105 -15.03 10.23 -8.19
CA GLY A 105 -14.95 8.91 -8.84
C GLY A 105 -15.88 7.87 -8.19
N MET A 106 -16.00 7.88 -6.85
CA MET A 106 -16.93 7.00 -6.14
C MET A 106 -18.39 7.36 -6.42
N MET A 107 -18.74 8.65 -6.42
CA MET A 107 -20.08 9.11 -6.79
C MET A 107 -20.42 8.76 -8.25
N TRP A 108 -19.44 8.81 -9.15
CA TRP A 108 -19.61 8.34 -10.51
C TRP A 108 -20.00 6.86 -10.57
N LEU A 109 -19.35 6.00 -9.77
CA LEU A 109 -19.70 4.57 -9.65
C LEU A 109 -21.09 4.34 -9.03
N VAL A 110 -21.52 5.17 -8.07
CA VAL A 110 -22.88 5.10 -7.49
C VAL A 110 -23.95 5.26 -8.57
N PHE A 111 -23.73 6.16 -9.53
CA PHE A 111 -24.67 6.45 -10.61
C PHE A 111 -24.40 5.69 -11.90
N ALA A 112 -23.43 4.76 -11.90
CA ALA A 112 -23.13 3.97 -13.09
C ALA A 112 -24.34 3.13 -13.54
N THR A 113 -24.73 3.29 -14.82
CA THR A 113 -25.84 2.59 -15.47
C THR A 113 -25.41 1.88 -16.74
N ALA A 114 -24.16 2.02 -17.15
CA ALA A 114 -23.61 1.41 -18.35
C ALA A 114 -22.15 0.92 -18.12
N PRO A 115 -21.67 -0.11 -18.85
CA PRO A 115 -20.34 -0.67 -18.69
C PRO A 115 -19.21 0.35 -18.78
N TRP A 116 -19.26 1.27 -19.75
CA TRP A 116 -18.22 2.30 -19.92
C TRP A 116 -18.10 3.23 -18.72
N MET A 117 -19.20 3.48 -17.99
CA MET A 117 -19.17 4.29 -16.77
C MET A 117 -18.38 3.61 -15.65
N ILE A 118 -18.41 2.27 -15.58
CA ILE A 118 -17.63 1.52 -14.61
C ILE A 118 -16.13 1.68 -14.88
N VAL A 119 -15.71 1.60 -16.16
CA VAL A 119 -14.32 1.83 -16.56
C VAL A 119 -13.86 3.23 -16.16
N VAL A 120 -14.66 4.26 -16.50
CA VAL A 120 -14.35 5.66 -16.14
C VAL A 120 -14.23 5.82 -14.63
N GLY A 121 -15.19 5.27 -13.87
CA GLY A 121 -15.16 5.33 -12.41
C GLY A 121 -13.91 4.66 -11.82
N PHE A 122 -13.53 3.48 -12.32
CA PHE A 122 -12.30 2.80 -11.88
C PHE A 122 -11.04 3.58 -12.22
N VAL A 123 -10.99 4.22 -13.39
CA VAL A 123 -9.86 5.09 -13.75
C VAL A 123 -9.77 6.29 -12.82
N LEU A 124 -10.88 6.97 -12.56
CA LEU A 124 -10.92 8.14 -11.65
C LEU A 124 -10.48 7.75 -10.24
N VAL A 125 -11.08 6.70 -9.68
CA VAL A 125 -10.73 6.21 -8.34
C VAL A 125 -9.28 5.75 -8.28
N GLY A 126 -8.82 5.00 -9.29
CA GLY A 126 -7.44 4.53 -9.34
C GLY A 126 -6.41 5.66 -9.40
N LEU A 127 -6.69 6.71 -10.16
CA LEU A 127 -5.82 7.90 -10.19
C LEU A 127 -5.71 8.57 -8.82
N ALA A 128 -6.83 8.68 -8.09
CA ALA A 128 -6.84 9.24 -6.73
C ALA A 128 -6.08 8.35 -5.75
N VAL A 129 -6.41 7.05 -5.68
CA VAL A 129 -5.71 6.05 -4.84
C VAL A 129 -4.20 6.07 -5.09
N GLY A 130 -3.80 6.09 -6.36
CA GLY A 130 -2.39 6.15 -6.71
C GLY A 130 -1.69 7.42 -6.23
N ALA A 131 -2.36 8.58 -6.31
CA ALA A 131 -1.79 9.86 -5.88
C ALA A 131 -1.70 9.98 -4.34
N ASP A 132 -2.64 9.38 -3.60
CA ASP A 132 -2.66 9.39 -2.14
C ASP A 132 -1.46 8.64 -1.54
N ILE A 133 -1.10 7.48 -2.08
CA ILE A 133 -0.09 6.61 -1.50
C ILE A 133 1.26 7.31 -1.23
N PRO A 134 1.93 7.95 -2.20
CA PRO A 134 3.19 8.65 -1.93
C PRO A 134 2.99 9.87 -1.03
N ALA A 135 1.80 10.49 -1.02
CA ALA A 135 1.49 11.62 -0.16
C ALA A 135 1.34 11.19 1.31
N SER A 136 0.50 10.20 1.58
CA SER A 136 0.21 9.69 2.92
C SER A 136 1.42 9.05 3.57
N TRP A 137 2.15 8.19 2.86
CA TRP A 137 3.31 7.50 3.41
C TRP A 137 4.48 8.42 3.70
N SER A 138 4.75 9.38 2.80
CA SER A 138 5.79 10.41 3.05
C SER A 138 5.42 11.25 4.27
N LEU A 139 4.18 11.69 4.39
CA LEU A 139 3.72 12.52 5.51
C LEU A 139 3.85 11.78 6.85
N ILE A 140 3.41 10.51 6.91
CA ILE A 140 3.54 9.67 8.12
C ILE A 140 5.01 9.52 8.51
N ALA A 141 5.90 9.19 7.57
CA ALA A 141 7.30 8.98 7.85
C ALA A 141 8.03 10.27 8.30
N GLU A 142 7.67 11.42 7.69
CA GLU A 142 8.27 12.72 8.01
C GLU A 142 7.82 13.28 9.36
N GLN A 143 6.61 12.95 9.82
CA GLN A 143 6.07 13.39 11.10
C GLN A 143 6.28 12.39 12.24
N ALA A 144 6.55 11.11 11.94
CA ALA A 144 6.77 10.10 12.95
C ALA A 144 8.05 10.38 13.76
N PRO A 145 8.01 10.23 15.11
CA PRO A 145 9.20 10.34 15.94
C PRO A 145 10.24 9.28 15.59
N THR A 146 11.51 9.60 15.84
CA THR A 146 12.61 8.64 15.70
C THR A 146 12.33 7.38 16.53
N GLY A 147 12.60 6.20 15.98
CA GLY A 147 12.35 4.92 16.64
C GLY A 147 10.87 4.55 16.81
N LYS A 148 9.93 5.29 16.19
CA LYS A 148 8.48 4.98 16.21
C LYS A 148 7.84 4.95 14.82
N ARG A 149 8.63 5.01 13.74
CA ARG A 149 8.12 5.00 12.36
C ARG A 149 7.36 3.72 12.03
N GLY A 150 7.87 2.57 12.42
CA GLY A 150 7.19 1.29 12.25
C GLY A 150 5.83 1.27 12.94
N LYS A 151 5.73 1.87 14.15
CA LYS A 151 4.45 1.97 14.87
C LYS A 151 3.45 2.87 14.13
N HIS A 152 3.86 4.04 13.65
CA HIS A 152 2.98 4.95 12.90
C HIS A 152 2.58 4.37 11.53
N SER A 153 3.53 3.77 10.80
CA SER A 153 3.28 3.03 9.57
C SER A 153 2.32 1.87 9.80
N GLY A 154 2.47 1.14 10.91
CA GLY A 154 1.59 0.06 11.30
C GLY A 154 0.14 0.48 11.50
N VAL A 155 -0.13 1.65 12.09
CA VAL A 155 -1.49 2.19 12.22
C VAL A 155 -2.12 2.43 10.84
N ALA A 156 -1.36 2.98 9.91
CA ALA A 156 -1.84 3.16 8.53
C ALA A 156 -2.17 1.80 7.86
N GLN A 157 -1.36 0.77 8.11
CA GLN A 157 -1.61 -0.58 7.62
C GLN A 157 -2.82 -1.23 8.28
N VAL A 158 -3.04 -1.06 9.58
CA VAL A 158 -4.26 -1.53 10.26
C VAL A 158 -5.49 -0.94 9.59
N LEU A 159 -5.49 0.37 9.34
CA LEU A 159 -6.60 1.05 8.67
C LEU A 159 -6.76 0.59 7.22
N TRP A 160 -5.65 0.32 6.51
CA TRP A 160 -5.69 -0.27 5.18
C TRP A 160 -6.42 -1.62 5.17
N TYR A 161 -6.12 -2.54 6.10
CA TYR A 161 -6.79 -3.84 6.20
C TYR A 161 -8.24 -3.74 6.71
N LEU A 162 -8.54 -2.72 7.52
CA LEU A 162 -9.90 -2.49 8.04
C LEU A 162 -10.88 -2.12 6.93
N GLY A 163 -10.43 -1.39 5.89
CA GLY A 163 -11.27 -1.04 4.73
C GLY A 163 -11.93 -2.26 4.06
N PRO A 164 -11.15 -3.23 3.57
CA PRO A 164 -11.68 -4.48 3.04
C PRO A 164 -12.63 -5.21 3.98
N VAL A 165 -12.30 -5.33 5.27
CA VAL A 165 -13.16 -6.02 6.24
C VAL A 165 -14.53 -5.35 6.32
N VAL A 166 -14.57 -4.02 6.51
CA VAL A 166 -15.84 -3.29 6.62
C VAL A 166 -16.63 -3.36 5.32
N VAL A 167 -15.98 -3.17 4.18
CA VAL A 167 -16.61 -3.25 2.86
C VAL A 167 -17.19 -4.64 2.60
N MET A 168 -16.47 -5.71 2.93
CA MET A 168 -16.97 -7.09 2.80
C MET A 168 -18.20 -7.34 3.69
N VAL A 169 -18.16 -6.88 4.95
CA VAL A 169 -19.30 -6.98 5.87
C VAL A 169 -20.50 -6.21 5.30
N MET A 170 -20.27 -5.00 4.77
CA MET A 170 -21.36 -4.22 4.14
C MET A 170 -21.94 -4.95 2.93
N PHE A 171 -21.11 -5.48 2.03
CA PHE A 171 -21.61 -6.28 0.89
C PHE A 171 -22.39 -7.51 1.32
N PHE A 172 -21.96 -8.19 2.38
CA PHE A 172 -22.67 -9.33 2.94
C PHE A 172 -24.05 -8.93 3.48
N VAL A 173 -24.12 -7.89 4.31
CA VAL A 173 -25.38 -7.42 4.91
C VAL A 173 -26.34 -6.85 3.85
N LEU A 174 -25.79 -6.15 2.86
CA LEU A 174 -26.56 -5.50 1.80
C LEU A 174 -26.79 -6.39 0.57
N ALA A 175 -26.33 -7.65 0.60
CA ALA A 175 -26.49 -8.60 -0.52
C ALA A 175 -27.92 -8.74 -1.04
N PRO A 176 -28.99 -8.75 -0.20
CA PRO A 176 -30.37 -8.82 -0.68
C PRO A 176 -30.78 -7.64 -1.56
N LEU A 177 -30.09 -6.50 -1.46
CA LEU A 177 -30.39 -5.29 -2.24
C LEU A 177 -29.69 -5.28 -3.63
N GLY A 178 -28.88 -6.29 -3.96
CA GLY A 178 -28.20 -6.40 -5.25
C GLY A 178 -27.37 -5.14 -5.61
N LEU A 179 -27.64 -4.57 -6.80
CA LEU A 179 -26.94 -3.36 -7.25
C LEU A 179 -27.15 -2.15 -6.34
N LEU A 180 -28.30 -2.01 -5.69
CA LEU A 180 -28.53 -0.93 -4.72
C LEU A 180 -27.59 -1.08 -3.52
N GLY A 181 -27.37 -2.31 -3.02
CA GLY A 181 -26.41 -2.58 -1.98
C GLY A 181 -25.00 -2.16 -2.37
N ALA A 182 -24.54 -2.48 -3.58
CA ALA A 182 -23.26 -2.03 -4.11
C ALA A 182 -23.17 -0.50 -4.16
N ARG A 183 -24.18 0.20 -4.64
CA ARG A 183 -24.26 1.67 -4.67
C ARG A 183 -24.14 2.28 -3.27
N ILE A 184 -24.78 1.68 -2.26
CA ILE A 184 -24.66 2.13 -0.86
C ILE A 184 -23.21 2.01 -0.36
N VAL A 185 -22.50 0.92 -0.71
CA VAL A 185 -21.08 0.76 -0.35
C VAL A 185 -20.20 1.82 -1.01
N PHE A 186 -20.39 2.11 -2.30
CA PHE A 186 -19.66 3.19 -2.97
C PHE A 186 -20.00 4.56 -2.38
N ALA A 187 -21.26 4.82 -2.06
CA ALA A 187 -21.69 6.06 -1.40
C ALA A 187 -21.05 6.23 -0.02
N HIS A 188 -20.95 5.15 0.78
CA HIS A 188 -20.21 5.15 2.05
C HIS A 188 -18.77 5.63 1.86
N LEU A 189 -18.03 5.07 0.90
CA LEU A 189 -16.65 5.47 0.62
C LEU A 189 -16.56 6.92 0.13
N ALA A 190 -17.51 7.37 -0.71
CA ALA A 190 -17.58 8.76 -1.15
C ALA A 190 -17.81 9.74 0.02
N ILE A 191 -18.72 9.43 0.92
CA ILE A 191 -19.02 10.26 2.11
C ILE A 191 -17.80 10.34 3.03
N LEU A 192 -17.11 9.22 3.26
CA LEU A 192 -15.88 9.22 4.04
C LEU A 192 -14.78 10.06 3.38
N ALA A 193 -14.63 9.98 2.06
CA ALA A 193 -13.64 10.80 1.34
C ALA A 193 -13.95 12.29 1.45
N LEU A 194 -15.21 12.70 1.33
CA LEU A 194 -15.64 14.09 1.54
C LEU A 194 -15.36 14.54 2.98
N ALA A 195 -15.68 13.71 3.98
CA ALA A 195 -15.40 14.00 5.37
C ALA A 195 -13.88 14.15 5.61
N LEU A 196 -13.05 13.28 5.02
CA LEU A 196 -11.60 13.39 5.10
C LEU A 196 -11.08 14.65 4.42
N THR A 197 -11.62 15.06 3.28
CA THR A 197 -11.26 16.33 2.63
C THR A 197 -11.41 17.49 3.59
N LEU A 198 -12.53 17.56 4.32
CA LEU A 198 -12.80 18.60 5.30
C LEU A 198 -11.87 18.51 6.52
N LEU A 199 -11.64 17.33 7.06
CA LEU A 199 -10.75 17.12 8.20
C LEU A 199 -9.29 17.44 7.88
N ARG A 200 -8.83 17.09 6.68
CA ARG A 200 -7.47 17.33 6.20
C ARG A 200 -7.18 18.77 5.84
N SER A 201 -8.20 19.58 5.55
CA SER A 201 -8.02 21.02 5.30
C SER A 201 -7.31 21.73 6.46
N ARG A 202 -7.47 21.23 7.68
CA ARG A 202 -6.86 21.76 8.92
C ARG A 202 -5.50 21.14 9.26
N MET A 203 -4.98 20.18 8.47
CA MET A 203 -3.65 19.60 8.71
C MET A 203 -2.57 20.62 8.39
N LYS A 204 -1.42 20.50 9.06
CA LYS A 204 -0.22 21.26 8.73
C LYS A 204 0.61 20.53 7.69
N GLU A 205 1.38 21.28 6.90
CA GLU A 205 2.35 20.72 5.96
C GLU A 205 3.52 20.07 6.74
N SER A 206 4.25 19.18 6.08
CA SER A 206 5.45 18.59 6.63
C SER A 206 6.53 19.65 6.87
N GLU A 207 6.99 19.79 8.12
CA GLU A 207 8.08 20.71 8.47
C GLU A 207 9.37 20.33 7.72
N ARG A 208 9.68 19.03 7.61
CA ARG A 208 10.82 18.53 6.87
C ARG A 208 10.76 18.90 5.39
N TRP A 209 9.58 18.81 4.77
CA TRP A 209 9.42 19.24 3.39
C TRP A 209 9.61 20.75 3.25
N THR A 210 9.05 21.55 4.17
CA THR A 210 9.20 23.01 4.15
C THR A 210 10.67 23.41 4.28
N GLN A 211 11.39 22.81 5.23
CA GLN A 211 12.83 23.03 5.41
C GLN A 211 13.63 22.64 4.15
N ALA A 212 13.37 21.45 3.59
CA ALA A 212 14.04 21.00 2.37
C ALA A 212 13.78 21.92 1.17
N GLN A 213 12.59 22.53 1.06
CA GLN A 213 12.28 23.51 0.01
C GLN A 213 13.01 24.84 0.24
N GLU A 214 13.09 25.31 1.48
CA GLU A 214 13.81 26.54 1.83
C GLU A 214 15.33 26.36 1.59
N GLU A 215 15.92 25.25 1.98
CA GLU A 215 17.32 24.92 1.71
C GLU A 215 17.59 24.88 0.20
N ALA A 216 16.74 24.21 -0.58
CA ALA A 216 16.87 24.17 -2.03
C ALA A 216 16.75 25.56 -2.68
N LYS A 217 15.90 26.44 -2.12
CA LYS A 217 15.78 27.83 -2.57
C LYS A 217 17.03 28.64 -2.24
N ARG A 218 17.58 28.51 -1.02
CA ARG A 218 18.81 29.19 -0.61
C ARG A 218 20.00 28.75 -1.47
N ALA A 219 20.17 27.45 -1.68
CA ALA A 219 21.23 26.89 -2.51
C ALA A 219 21.14 27.35 -3.98
N ARG A 220 19.92 27.48 -4.53
CA ARG A 220 19.71 28.08 -5.87
C ARG A 220 20.14 29.54 -5.94
N LEU A 221 19.78 30.32 -4.91
CA LEU A 221 20.18 31.74 -4.83
C LEU A 221 21.69 31.91 -4.66
N ALA A 222 22.33 30.95 -3.97
CA ALA A 222 23.79 30.89 -3.84
C ALA A 222 24.55 30.39 -5.08
N GLY A 223 23.82 29.98 -6.13
CA GLY A 223 24.44 29.48 -7.38
C GLY A 223 25.02 28.07 -7.28
N GLU A 224 24.65 27.30 -6.27
CA GLU A 224 25.16 25.94 -6.08
C GLU A 224 24.62 25.00 -7.16
N ALA A 225 25.51 24.32 -7.88
CA ALA A 225 25.17 23.40 -8.98
C ALA A 225 24.26 22.25 -8.50
N SER A 226 24.39 21.84 -7.24
CA SER A 226 23.57 20.78 -6.62
C SER A 226 22.07 21.15 -6.52
N ALA A 227 21.77 22.44 -6.32
CA ALA A 227 20.39 22.94 -6.23
C ALA A 227 19.66 22.99 -7.58
N ALA A 228 20.38 22.94 -8.70
CA ALA A 228 19.82 22.95 -10.05
C ALA A 228 19.44 21.56 -10.56
N ILE A 229 19.78 20.48 -9.82
CA ILE A 229 19.49 19.11 -10.27
C ILE A 229 18.00 18.83 -10.20
N SER A 230 17.42 18.46 -11.33
CA SER A 230 16.02 18.02 -11.41
C SER A 230 15.80 16.78 -10.54
N PRO A 231 14.64 16.64 -9.82
CA PRO A 231 14.30 15.44 -9.08
C PRO A 231 14.42 14.14 -9.89
N TRP A 232 14.09 14.17 -11.16
CA TRP A 232 14.27 13.03 -12.07
C TRP A 232 15.74 12.65 -12.28
N ARG A 233 16.60 13.64 -12.44
CA ARG A 233 18.03 13.44 -12.62
C ARG A 233 18.69 12.92 -11.35
N GLU A 234 18.21 13.38 -10.20
CA GLU A 234 18.64 12.87 -8.88
C GLU A 234 18.19 11.43 -8.66
N LEU A 235 16.95 11.11 -9.04
CA LEU A 235 16.40 9.76 -8.94
C LEU A 235 17.19 8.74 -9.81
N MET A 236 17.75 9.20 -10.95
CA MET A 236 18.56 8.35 -11.84
C MET A 236 19.99 8.10 -11.33
N ARG A 237 20.40 8.64 -10.19
CA ARG A 237 21.70 8.31 -9.61
C ARG A 237 21.77 6.84 -9.20
N PRO A 238 22.93 6.16 -9.36
CA PRO A 238 23.06 4.73 -9.12
C PRO A 238 22.55 4.28 -7.74
N LYS A 239 22.79 5.09 -6.69
CA LYS A 239 22.33 4.80 -5.32
C LYS A 239 20.80 4.72 -5.19
N HIS A 240 20.09 5.62 -5.87
CA HIS A 240 18.61 5.63 -5.86
C HIS A 240 18.03 4.56 -6.77
N LEU A 241 18.65 4.31 -7.93
CA LEU A 241 18.26 3.21 -8.83
C LEU A 241 18.38 1.85 -8.15
N LYS A 242 19.47 1.59 -7.38
CA LYS A 242 19.62 0.37 -6.58
C LYS A 242 18.49 0.22 -5.56
N SER A 243 18.14 1.30 -4.87
CA SER A 243 17.03 1.29 -3.90
C SER A 243 15.69 1.04 -4.56
N MET A 244 15.43 1.69 -5.71
CA MET A 244 14.23 1.45 -6.50
C MET A 244 14.15 0.02 -7.01
N ALA A 245 15.25 -0.52 -7.58
CA ALA A 245 15.31 -1.89 -8.07
C ALA A 245 15.03 -2.91 -6.96
N PHE A 246 15.60 -2.70 -5.76
CA PHE A 246 15.32 -3.49 -4.57
C PHE A 246 13.81 -3.47 -4.22
N LEU A 247 13.23 -2.27 -4.09
CA LEU A 247 11.82 -2.12 -3.72
C LEU A 247 10.89 -2.68 -4.80
N ILE A 248 11.15 -2.43 -6.08
CA ILE A 248 10.37 -2.96 -7.20
C ILE A 248 10.46 -4.48 -7.23
N GLY A 249 11.65 -5.04 -7.08
CA GLY A 249 11.85 -6.49 -7.08
C GLY A 249 11.12 -7.17 -5.92
N MET A 250 11.37 -6.72 -4.70
CA MET A 250 10.77 -7.29 -3.50
C MET A 250 9.25 -7.12 -3.49
N TYR A 251 8.77 -5.89 -3.60
CA TYR A 251 7.34 -5.60 -3.52
C TYR A 251 6.58 -5.99 -4.78
N GLY A 252 7.21 -5.87 -5.96
CA GLY A 252 6.59 -6.26 -7.23
C GLY A 252 6.29 -7.75 -7.28
N MET A 253 7.26 -8.60 -6.97
CA MET A 253 7.04 -10.05 -6.91
C MET A 253 5.95 -10.42 -5.89
N TRP A 254 6.00 -9.83 -4.70
CA TRP A 254 4.95 -10.02 -3.70
C TRP A 254 3.58 -9.54 -4.21
N ASN A 255 3.54 -8.42 -4.92
CA ASN A 255 2.29 -7.81 -5.38
C ASN A 255 1.57 -8.62 -6.45
N LEU A 256 2.30 -9.37 -7.29
CA LEU A 256 1.71 -10.32 -8.24
C LEU A 256 0.92 -11.42 -7.51
N TRP A 257 1.48 -11.94 -6.41
CA TRP A 257 0.76 -12.86 -5.53
C TRP A 257 -0.40 -12.16 -4.80
N ALA A 258 -0.14 -11.01 -4.17
CA ALA A 258 -1.14 -10.32 -3.35
C ALA A 258 -2.36 -9.87 -4.17
N GLY A 259 -2.16 -9.38 -5.39
CA GLY A 259 -3.24 -9.03 -6.29
C GLY A 259 -4.07 -10.23 -6.70
N THR A 260 -3.43 -11.36 -6.99
CA THR A 260 -4.13 -12.61 -7.32
C THR A 260 -4.89 -13.14 -6.11
N ASN A 261 -4.24 -13.26 -4.97
CA ASN A 261 -4.84 -13.78 -3.75
C ASN A 261 -5.94 -12.86 -3.20
N GLY A 262 -5.70 -11.55 -3.19
CA GLY A 262 -6.66 -10.57 -2.67
C GLY A 262 -7.93 -10.45 -3.52
N PHE A 263 -7.79 -10.56 -4.85
CA PHE A 263 -8.90 -10.35 -5.78
C PHE A 263 -9.60 -11.65 -6.18
N PHE A 264 -8.85 -12.74 -6.42
CA PHE A 264 -9.41 -13.96 -7.01
C PHE A 264 -9.60 -15.10 -6.01
N PHE A 265 -9.04 -15.05 -4.79
CA PHE A 265 -9.08 -16.19 -3.87
C PHE A 265 -10.51 -16.61 -3.48
N PRO A 266 -11.47 -15.72 -3.18
CA PRO A 266 -12.86 -16.13 -2.96
C PRO A 266 -13.48 -16.82 -4.18
N TYR A 267 -13.18 -16.33 -5.38
CA TYR A 267 -13.63 -16.96 -6.63
C TYR A 267 -13.01 -18.36 -6.81
N ILE A 268 -11.72 -18.50 -6.56
CA ILE A 268 -11.02 -19.80 -6.62
C ILE A 268 -11.59 -20.79 -5.60
N LEU A 269 -11.85 -20.34 -4.37
CA LEU A 269 -12.50 -21.17 -3.35
C LEU A 269 -13.89 -21.64 -3.77
N SER A 270 -14.66 -20.81 -4.44
CA SER A 270 -16.01 -21.19 -4.87
C SER A 270 -15.99 -22.09 -6.11
N THR A 271 -15.11 -21.87 -7.06
CA THR A 271 -15.09 -22.60 -8.34
C THR A 271 -14.23 -23.87 -8.30
N VAL A 272 -13.06 -23.81 -7.69
CA VAL A 272 -12.12 -24.94 -7.60
C VAL A 272 -12.31 -25.69 -6.28
N GLY A 273 -12.45 -24.95 -5.19
CA GLY A 273 -12.62 -25.52 -3.84
C GLY A 273 -14.05 -25.99 -3.51
N ASN A 274 -15.01 -25.77 -4.43
CA ASN A 274 -16.43 -26.11 -4.26
C ASN A 274 -17.05 -25.56 -2.96
N GLN A 275 -16.57 -24.39 -2.51
CA GLN A 275 -17.10 -23.71 -1.32
C GLN A 275 -18.26 -22.79 -1.68
N THR A 276 -19.16 -22.59 -0.71
CA THR A 276 -20.22 -21.58 -0.89
C THR A 276 -19.62 -20.17 -0.93
N GLN A 277 -20.33 -19.23 -1.55
CA GLN A 277 -19.95 -17.81 -1.57
C GLN A 277 -19.70 -17.27 -0.15
N ALA A 278 -20.58 -17.59 0.80
CA ALA A 278 -20.45 -17.14 2.18
C ALA A 278 -19.17 -17.65 2.86
N VAL A 279 -18.85 -18.94 2.68
CA VAL A 279 -17.60 -19.54 3.21
C VAL A 279 -16.40 -18.90 2.56
N SER A 280 -16.40 -18.70 1.23
CA SER A 280 -15.28 -18.12 0.48
C SER A 280 -14.97 -16.69 0.94
N VAL A 281 -16.00 -15.87 1.11
CA VAL A 281 -15.87 -14.49 1.64
C VAL A 281 -15.45 -14.49 3.10
N GLY A 282 -16.00 -15.39 3.92
CA GLY A 282 -15.63 -15.54 5.33
C GLY A 282 -14.15 -15.92 5.54
N VAL A 283 -13.64 -16.84 4.73
CA VAL A 283 -12.22 -17.25 4.74
C VAL A 283 -11.31 -16.07 4.36
N GLN A 284 -11.71 -15.27 3.36
CA GLN A 284 -10.96 -14.08 2.98
C GLN A 284 -11.03 -12.97 4.04
N ALA A 285 -12.18 -12.77 4.68
CA ALA A 285 -12.33 -11.84 5.79
C ALA A 285 -11.44 -12.23 6.99
N LEU A 286 -11.33 -13.53 7.28
CA LEU A 286 -10.42 -14.07 8.29
C LEU A 286 -8.96 -13.73 7.96
N ASN A 287 -8.54 -13.86 6.67
CA ASN A 287 -7.20 -13.49 6.21
C ASN A 287 -6.87 -12.02 6.54
N PHE A 288 -7.75 -11.09 6.21
CA PHE A 288 -7.56 -9.67 6.54
C PHE A 288 -7.59 -9.41 8.05
N GLY A 289 -8.47 -10.06 8.79
CA GLY A 289 -8.54 -9.97 10.25
C GLY A 289 -7.25 -10.42 10.93
N LEU A 290 -6.68 -11.55 10.53
CA LEU A 290 -5.40 -12.05 11.03
C LEU A 290 -4.25 -11.10 10.66
N GLY A 291 -4.29 -10.47 9.48
CA GLY A 291 -3.36 -9.41 9.10
C GLY A 291 -3.40 -8.24 10.07
N ILE A 292 -4.59 -7.76 10.46
CA ILE A 292 -4.74 -6.68 11.46
C ILE A 292 -4.11 -7.08 12.80
N VAL A 293 -4.44 -8.27 13.30
CA VAL A 293 -3.88 -8.79 14.57
C VAL A 293 -2.36 -8.85 14.49
N SER A 294 -1.83 -9.37 13.42
CA SER A 294 -0.39 -9.49 13.20
C SER A 294 0.32 -8.12 13.09
N ILE A 295 -0.29 -7.14 12.41
CA ILE A 295 0.26 -5.78 12.36
C ILE A 295 0.36 -5.20 13.77
N ILE A 296 -0.70 -5.30 14.58
CA ILE A 296 -0.75 -4.72 15.92
C ILE A 296 0.25 -5.40 16.86
N PHE A 297 0.26 -6.72 16.89
CA PHE A 297 1.01 -7.47 17.90
C PHE A 297 2.45 -7.81 17.47
N ILE A 298 2.74 -7.82 16.17
CA ILE A 298 4.06 -8.17 15.65
C ILE A 298 4.70 -6.93 15.01
N PHE A 299 4.16 -6.40 13.92
CA PHE A 299 4.85 -5.32 13.18
C PHE A 299 5.03 -4.05 14.01
N MET A 300 3.95 -3.50 14.59
CA MET A 300 4.02 -2.26 15.37
C MET A 300 4.86 -2.39 16.65
N LYS A 301 5.01 -3.61 17.18
CA LYS A 301 5.79 -3.86 18.40
C LYS A 301 7.26 -4.07 18.13
N PHE A 302 7.60 -4.70 17.01
CA PHE A 302 8.95 -5.18 16.74
C PHE A 302 9.68 -4.47 15.60
N ALA A 303 9.00 -3.85 14.62
CA ALA A 303 9.64 -3.26 13.44
C ALA A 303 10.70 -2.19 13.74
N ASP A 304 10.52 -1.44 14.84
CA ASP A 304 11.47 -0.41 15.28
C ASP A 304 12.55 -0.94 16.28
N ARG A 305 12.46 -2.20 16.72
CA ARG A 305 13.24 -2.73 17.85
C ARG A 305 14.12 -3.92 17.52
N VAL A 306 13.71 -4.73 16.56
CA VAL A 306 14.42 -5.95 16.17
C VAL A 306 14.96 -5.82 14.76
N ASN A 307 15.88 -6.71 14.39
CA ASN A 307 16.42 -6.77 13.04
C ASN A 307 15.26 -6.93 12.01
N GLN A 308 14.98 -5.89 11.26
CA GLN A 308 13.91 -5.83 10.26
C GLN A 308 14.06 -6.92 9.20
N ARG A 309 15.30 -7.24 8.82
CA ARG A 309 15.59 -8.30 7.84
C ARG A 309 15.17 -9.67 8.35
N LEU A 310 15.43 -9.97 9.64
CA LEU A 310 15.00 -11.24 10.26
C LEU A 310 13.48 -11.31 10.34
N LEU A 311 12.84 -10.23 10.78
CA LEU A 311 11.37 -10.16 10.88
C LEU A 311 10.73 -10.37 9.50
N PHE A 312 11.26 -9.72 8.46
CA PHE A 312 10.83 -9.91 7.08
C PHE A 312 11.05 -11.35 6.60
N ALA A 313 12.21 -11.96 6.90
CA ALA A 313 12.53 -13.32 6.48
C ALA A 313 11.55 -14.36 7.06
N ILE A 314 11.17 -14.22 8.34
CA ILE A 314 10.17 -15.07 8.98
C ILE A 314 8.83 -14.94 8.26
N SER A 315 8.37 -13.72 8.00
CA SER A 315 7.14 -13.47 7.25
C SER A 315 7.19 -14.09 5.84
N ALA A 316 8.28 -13.85 5.10
CA ALA A 316 8.44 -14.36 3.74
C ALA A 316 8.40 -15.90 3.71
N LEU A 317 9.10 -16.57 4.62
CA LEU A 317 9.08 -18.04 4.74
C LEU A 317 7.67 -18.55 5.04
N MET A 318 6.97 -17.94 5.99
CA MET A 318 5.59 -18.31 6.32
C MET A 318 4.65 -18.16 5.13
N GLN A 319 4.78 -17.08 4.33
CA GLN A 319 3.97 -16.87 3.13
C GLN A 319 4.28 -17.90 2.03
N VAL A 320 5.55 -18.23 1.82
CA VAL A 320 5.97 -19.28 0.87
C VAL A 320 5.38 -20.63 1.28
N VAL A 321 5.51 -21.02 2.55
CA VAL A 321 4.93 -22.27 3.08
C VAL A 321 3.41 -22.26 2.93
N ALA A 322 2.75 -21.16 3.31
CA ALA A 322 1.30 -21.04 3.19
C ALA A 322 0.81 -21.20 1.74
N MET A 323 1.53 -20.64 0.77
CA MET A 323 1.14 -20.77 -0.65
C MET A 323 1.50 -22.16 -1.21
N ALA A 324 2.62 -22.74 -0.78
CA ALA A 324 3.03 -24.09 -1.17
C ALA A 324 2.01 -25.15 -0.74
N LEU A 325 1.31 -24.96 0.39
CA LEU A 325 0.20 -25.85 0.79
C LEU A 325 -0.86 -25.95 -0.31
N LEU A 326 -1.24 -24.84 -0.91
CA LEU A 326 -2.21 -24.81 -2.00
C LEU A 326 -1.67 -25.39 -3.32
N ALA A 327 -0.34 -25.40 -3.49
CA ALA A 327 0.31 -25.98 -4.65
C ALA A 327 0.46 -27.50 -4.57
N VAL A 328 0.57 -28.05 -3.34
CA VAL A 328 0.84 -29.47 -3.09
C VAL A 328 -0.44 -30.25 -2.78
N PHE A 329 -1.35 -29.68 -1.99
CA PHE A 329 -2.55 -30.35 -1.51
C PHE A 329 -3.79 -29.93 -2.29
N PRO A 330 -4.83 -30.82 -2.38
CA PRO A 330 -6.12 -30.45 -2.95
C PRO A 330 -6.71 -29.25 -2.20
N LEU A 331 -7.38 -28.35 -2.92
CA LEU A 331 -8.01 -27.16 -2.35
C LEU A 331 -9.29 -27.53 -1.59
N THR A 332 -9.11 -28.04 -0.38
CA THR A 332 -10.19 -28.31 0.58
C THR A 332 -10.32 -27.18 1.58
N LEU A 333 -11.45 -27.08 2.28
CA LEU A 333 -11.64 -26.05 3.29
C LEU A 333 -10.57 -26.08 4.42
N PRO A 334 -10.17 -27.23 4.98
CA PRO A 334 -9.08 -27.29 5.96
C PRO A 334 -7.75 -26.76 5.43
N VAL A 335 -7.39 -27.12 4.19
CA VAL A 335 -6.15 -26.62 3.54
C VAL A 335 -6.23 -25.12 3.31
N ALA A 336 -7.37 -24.60 2.85
CA ALA A 336 -7.61 -23.18 2.67
C ALA A 336 -7.53 -22.41 4.00
N LEU A 337 -8.08 -22.96 5.09
CA LEU A 337 -7.99 -22.36 6.42
C LEU A 337 -6.55 -22.35 6.94
N LEU A 338 -5.79 -23.43 6.75
CA LEU A 338 -4.38 -23.47 7.12
C LEU A 338 -3.55 -22.44 6.34
N HIS A 339 -3.79 -22.34 5.02
CA HIS A 339 -3.18 -21.32 4.17
C HIS A 339 -3.48 -19.91 4.70
N VAL A 340 -4.73 -19.62 5.02
CA VAL A 340 -5.18 -18.30 5.49
C VAL A 340 -4.64 -17.99 6.88
N VAL A 341 -4.56 -18.95 7.79
CA VAL A 341 -3.98 -18.72 9.12
C VAL A 341 -2.50 -18.40 9.02
N LEU A 342 -1.72 -19.20 8.31
CA LEU A 342 -0.29 -18.95 8.13
C LEU A 342 -0.04 -17.68 7.32
N GLY A 343 -0.71 -17.52 6.17
CA GLY A 343 -0.55 -16.40 5.27
C GLY A 343 -1.06 -15.10 5.87
N GLY A 344 -2.23 -15.10 6.50
CA GLY A 344 -2.84 -13.94 7.13
C GLY A 344 -2.02 -13.38 8.29
N ILE A 345 -1.43 -14.25 9.13
CA ILE A 345 -0.47 -13.81 10.15
C ILE A 345 0.78 -13.23 9.49
N ALA A 346 1.34 -13.93 8.51
CA ALA A 346 2.58 -13.52 7.87
C ALA A 346 2.46 -12.18 7.13
N VAL A 347 1.35 -11.95 6.43
CA VAL A 347 1.19 -10.76 5.59
C VAL A 347 1.22 -9.45 6.38
N GLY A 348 0.79 -9.45 7.65
CA GLY A 348 0.74 -8.26 8.48
C GLY A 348 2.11 -7.67 8.82
N PHE A 349 3.17 -8.50 8.89
CA PHE A 349 4.55 -8.05 9.08
C PHE A 349 5.46 -8.42 7.90
N GLY A 350 4.88 -8.49 6.72
CA GLY A 350 5.53 -8.87 5.46
C GLY A 350 5.83 -7.71 4.53
N ALA A 351 5.90 -8.03 3.24
CA ALA A 351 6.38 -7.14 2.20
C ALA A 351 5.61 -5.82 2.09
N GLN A 352 4.29 -5.80 2.29
CA GLN A 352 3.49 -4.57 2.27
C GLN A 352 3.92 -3.58 3.35
N SER A 353 4.02 -4.05 4.59
CA SER A 353 4.38 -3.21 5.75
C SER A 353 5.81 -2.70 5.64
N PHE A 354 6.75 -3.55 5.20
CA PHE A 354 8.13 -3.16 5.00
C PHE A 354 8.34 -2.30 3.75
N PHE A 355 7.58 -2.51 2.68
CA PHE A 355 7.65 -1.62 1.52
C PHE A 355 7.26 -0.19 1.89
N GLN A 356 6.18 0.00 2.65
CA GLN A 356 5.79 1.31 3.15
C GLN A 356 6.89 1.94 4.02
N LEU A 357 7.46 1.18 4.96
CA LEU A 357 8.51 1.66 5.85
C LEU A 357 9.78 1.99 5.07
N TRP A 358 10.34 1.02 4.33
CA TRP A 358 11.62 1.20 3.62
C TRP A 358 11.55 2.20 2.47
N SER A 359 10.45 2.27 1.73
CA SER A 359 10.29 3.28 0.68
C SER A 359 10.30 4.71 1.24
N SER A 360 9.88 4.87 2.49
CA SER A 360 9.90 6.15 3.19
C SER A 360 11.28 6.51 3.76
N GLU A 361 12.14 5.53 3.99
CA GLU A 361 13.48 5.69 4.58
C GLU A 361 14.60 5.78 3.54
N LEU A 362 14.44 5.14 2.40
CA LEU A 362 15.50 4.98 1.40
C LEU A 362 15.72 6.20 0.49
N PHE A 363 14.85 7.22 0.57
CA PHE A 363 14.95 8.40 -0.28
C PHE A 363 14.95 9.70 0.53
N PRO A 364 15.77 10.70 0.11
CA PRO A 364 15.78 12.01 0.76
C PRO A 364 14.41 12.69 0.59
N THR A 365 14.06 13.54 1.56
CA THR A 365 12.76 14.22 1.64
C THR A 365 12.37 14.94 0.34
N ARG A 366 13.36 15.51 -0.36
CA ARG A 366 13.17 16.28 -1.60
C ARG A 366 12.62 15.46 -2.77
N ILE A 367 12.93 14.17 -2.85
CA ILE A 367 12.53 13.27 -3.95
C ILE A 367 11.72 12.06 -3.46
N ARG A 368 11.39 11.98 -2.18
CA ARG A 368 10.78 10.81 -1.54
C ARG A 368 9.46 10.41 -2.18
N SER A 369 8.52 11.35 -2.31
CA SER A 369 7.21 11.05 -2.90
C SER A 369 7.33 10.71 -4.40
N THR A 370 8.23 11.36 -5.15
CA THR A 370 8.51 11.01 -6.54
C THR A 370 9.06 9.58 -6.65
N ALA A 371 10.02 9.21 -5.79
CA ALA A 371 10.62 7.88 -5.77
C ALA A 371 9.60 6.80 -5.41
N GLN A 372 8.78 7.04 -4.39
CA GLN A 372 7.68 6.16 -4.00
C GLN A 372 6.67 6.01 -5.14
N GLY A 373 6.27 7.12 -5.77
CA GLY A 373 5.33 7.13 -6.89
C GLY A 373 5.84 6.33 -8.08
N VAL A 374 7.09 6.50 -8.49
CA VAL A 374 7.70 5.74 -9.59
C VAL A 374 7.81 4.26 -9.24
N THR A 375 8.31 3.94 -8.05
CA THR A 375 8.46 2.55 -7.59
C THR A 375 7.11 1.84 -7.56
N PHE A 376 6.11 2.49 -6.99
CA PHE A 376 4.75 1.96 -6.91
C PHE A 376 4.12 1.81 -8.31
N ALA A 377 4.30 2.77 -9.20
CA ALA A 377 3.76 2.73 -10.56
C ALA A 377 4.28 1.53 -11.36
N VAL A 378 5.59 1.28 -11.32
CA VAL A 378 6.18 0.11 -12.00
C VAL A 378 5.57 -1.19 -11.50
N VAL A 379 5.40 -1.32 -10.18
CA VAL A 379 4.76 -2.50 -9.57
C VAL A 379 3.30 -2.63 -10.03
N ARG A 380 2.55 -1.52 -10.07
CA ARG A 380 1.13 -1.53 -10.46
C ARG A 380 0.93 -1.79 -11.95
N PHE A 381 1.81 -1.33 -12.81
CA PHE A 381 1.79 -1.71 -14.23
C PHE A 381 2.05 -3.20 -14.42
N GLY A 382 3.05 -3.75 -13.72
CA GLY A 382 3.32 -5.19 -13.72
C GLY A 382 2.11 -5.99 -13.23
N LEU A 383 1.47 -5.55 -12.14
CA LEU A 383 0.26 -6.17 -11.61
C LEU A 383 -0.91 -6.10 -12.61
N GLY A 384 -1.11 -4.97 -13.27
CA GLY A 384 -2.18 -4.82 -14.26
C GLY A 384 -2.03 -5.78 -15.44
N ILE A 385 -0.81 -5.89 -15.98
CA ILE A 385 -0.48 -6.86 -17.03
C ILE A 385 -0.72 -8.30 -16.53
N TRP A 386 -0.21 -8.64 -15.35
CA TRP A 386 -0.41 -9.95 -14.74
C TRP A 386 -1.89 -10.30 -14.54
N SER A 387 -2.68 -9.37 -13.99
CA SER A 387 -4.09 -9.57 -13.68
C SER A 387 -4.92 -9.91 -14.94
N PHE A 388 -4.51 -9.43 -16.11
CA PHE A 388 -5.14 -9.77 -17.37
C PHE A 388 -5.01 -11.26 -17.71
N PHE A 389 -3.89 -11.90 -17.33
CA PHE A 389 -3.63 -13.32 -17.63
C PHE A 389 -4.14 -14.28 -16.55
N VAL A 390 -4.41 -13.83 -15.33
CA VAL A 390 -4.83 -14.70 -14.22
C VAL A 390 -6.06 -15.56 -14.52
N PRO A 391 -7.15 -15.05 -15.13
CA PRO A 391 -8.30 -15.90 -15.46
C PRO A 391 -7.96 -17.05 -16.42
N ALA A 392 -7.12 -16.81 -17.42
CA ALA A 392 -6.67 -17.83 -18.35
C ALA A 392 -5.78 -18.88 -17.64
N LEU A 393 -4.86 -18.45 -16.77
CA LEU A 393 -4.01 -19.35 -16.00
C LEU A 393 -4.82 -20.18 -15.00
N THR A 394 -5.86 -19.65 -14.41
CA THR A 394 -6.75 -20.40 -13.50
C THR A 394 -7.48 -21.51 -14.26
N ALA A 395 -7.87 -21.27 -15.50
CA ALA A 395 -8.53 -22.26 -16.36
C ALA A 395 -7.61 -23.41 -16.77
N THR A 396 -6.28 -23.20 -16.84
CA THR A 396 -5.30 -24.26 -17.21
C THR A 396 -4.99 -25.20 -16.06
N GLY A 397 -5.20 -24.81 -14.81
CA GLY A 397 -5.00 -25.63 -13.62
C GLY A 397 -4.55 -24.84 -12.40
N PHE A 398 -5.30 -24.97 -11.33
CA PHE A 398 -5.06 -24.23 -10.09
C PHE A 398 -3.68 -24.51 -9.45
N HIS A 399 -3.21 -25.76 -9.47
CA HIS A 399 -1.90 -26.12 -8.91
C HIS A 399 -0.74 -25.44 -9.65
N THR A 400 -0.83 -25.29 -10.98
CA THR A 400 0.16 -24.55 -11.77
C THR A 400 0.21 -23.09 -11.35
N LEU A 401 -0.95 -22.43 -11.24
CA LEU A 401 -1.04 -21.06 -10.73
C LEU A 401 -0.45 -20.94 -9.32
N ALA A 402 -0.79 -21.88 -8.42
CA ALA A 402 -0.28 -21.88 -7.04
C ALA A 402 1.25 -22.02 -6.98
N TRP A 403 1.88 -22.84 -7.83
CA TRP A 403 3.34 -22.94 -7.93
C TRP A 403 3.97 -21.65 -8.44
N ILE A 404 3.39 -21.00 -9.46
CA ILE A 404 3.87 -19.71 -9.97
C ILE A 404 3.82 -18.65 -8.85
N LEU A 405 2.72 -18.58 -8.12
CA LEU A 405 2.55 -17.65 -6.99
C LEU A 405 3.52 -17.93 -5.84
N THR A 406 3.80 -19.20 -5.56
CA THR A 406 4.84 -19.63 -4.60
C THR A 406 6.22 -19.15 -5.04
N GLY A 407 6.54 -19.27 -6.34
CA GLY A 407 7.78 -18.76 -6.93
C GLY A 407 7.92 -17.25 -6.79
N PHE A 408 6.85 -16.48 -6.99
CA PHE A 408 6.86 -15.04 -6.79
C PHE A 408 7.11 -14.66 -5.32
N LEU A 409 6.49 -15.36 -4.38
CA LEU A 409 6.74 -15.14 -2.95
C LEU A 409 8.18 -15.49 -2.55
N ALA A 410 8.71 -16.59 -3.07
CA ALA A 410 10.11 -16.99 -2.83
C ALA A 410 11.09 -15.95 -3.40
N ALA A 411 10.85 -15.46 -4.62
CA ALA A 411 11.66 -14.40 -5.22
C ALA A 411 11.60 -13.11 -4.40
N SER A 412 10.40 -12.68 -3.98
CA SER A 412 10.23 -11.52 -3.09
C SER A 412 11.00 -11.70 -1.78
N GLY A 413 10.87 -12.88 -1.15
CA GLY A 413 11.56 -13.21 0.09
C GLY A 413 13.08 -13.15 -0.06
N LEU A 414 13.65 -13.76 -1.09
CA LEU A 414 15.08 -13.76 -1.37
C LEU A 414 15.62 -12.33 -1.59
N ILE A 415 14.93 -11.54 -2.43
CA ILE A 415 15.30 -10.14 -2.69
C ILE A 415 15.29 -9.35 -1.38
N GLY A 416 14.24 -9.48 -0.57
CA GLY A 416 14.14 -8.78 0.70
C GLY A 416 15.21 -9.21 1.70
N ILE A 417 15.48 -10.51 1.85
CA ILE A 417 16.50 -11.02 2.78
C ILE A 417 17.91 -10.54 2.39
N ILE A 418 18.22 -10.53 1.10
CA ILE A 418 19.58 -10.18 0.62
C ILE A 418 19.84 -8.68 0.71
N TRP A 419 18.88 -7.84 0.26
CA TRP A 419 19.11 -6.40 0.06
C TRP A 419 18.35 -5.48 1.02
N ALA A 420 17.58 -6.01 2.01
CA ALA A 420 16.90 -5.16 2.98
C ALA A 420 17.87 -4.22 3.70
N PRO A 421 17.51 -2.96 3.92
CA PRO A 421 18.31 -2.02 4.70
C PRO A 421 18.37 -2.43 6.17
N ARG A 422 19.29 -1.82 6.92
CA ARG A 422 19.44 -1.96 8.38
C ARG A 422 19.26 -0.58 9.01
N ASN A 423 18.02 -0.17 9.13
CA ASN A 423 17.65 1.19 9.53
C ASN A 423 17.00 1.24 10.92
N GLU A 424 17.01 0.14 11.65
CA GLU A 424 16.36 0.02 12.96
C GLU A 424 16.86 1.09 13.92
N GLY A 425 15.94 1.87 14.50
CA GLY A 425 16.25 2.89 15.51
C GLY A 425 16.88 4.18 15.00
N LYS A 426 17.28 4.26 13.72
CA LYS A 426 17.94 5.44 13.15
C LYS A 426 16.94 6.54 12.79
N SER A 427 17.37 7.81 12.88
CA SER A 427 16.63 8.95 12.32
C SER A 427 16.70 8.97 10.79
N LEU A 428 15.81 9.74 10.12
CA LEU A 428 15.89 9.90 8.67
C LEU A 428 17.16 10.63 8.24
N GLU A 429 17.61 11.56 9.06
CA GLU A 429 18.82 12.36 8.87
C GLU A 429 20.08 11.47 8.95
N GLU A 430 20.15 10.56 9.93
CA GLU A 430 21.25 9.59 10.07
C GLU A 430 21.29 8.63 8.87
N ILE A 431 20.14 8.11 8.44
CA ILE A 431 20.04 7.23 7.26
C ILE A 431 20.50 7.97 6.00
N GLU A 432 20.10 9.22 5.83
CA GLU A 432 20.49 10.04 4.67
C GLU A 432 21.99 10.37 4.69
N ALA A 433 22.57 10.68 5.86
CA ALA A 433 23.99 10.93 6.04
C ALA A 433 24.83 9.70 5.71
N GLU A 434 24.50 8.52 6.28
CA GLU A 434 25.19 7.26 5.99
C GLU A 434 25.18 6.92 4.50
N ARG A 435 24.03 7.10 3.84
CA ARG A 435 23.87 6.82 2.41
C ARG A 435 24.58 7.84 1.52
N SER A 436 24.84 9.03 2.02
CA SER A 436 25.61 10.05 1.30
C SER A 436 27.12 9.81 1.44
N ALA A 437 27.57 9.26 2.56
CA ALA A 437 28.96 8.89 2.79
C ALA A 437 29.42 7.64 2.00
N THR A 438 28.48 6.75 1.67
CA THR A 438 28.77 5.49 0.93
C THR A 438 28.57 5.60 -0.59
N ALA A 439 28.25 6.78 -1.11
CA ALA A 439 27.97 7.08 -2.53
C ALA A 439 29.15 7.77 -3.19
#